data_2c260e7a1ccd3f927d758b2598636259
#
_entry.id   2c260e7a1ccd3f927d758b2598636259
#
_cell.length_a   1.000
_cell.length_b   1.000
_cell.length_c   1.000
_cell.angle_alpha   90.00
_cell.angle_beta   90.00
_cell.angle_gamma   90.00
#
_symmetry.space_group_name_H-M   'P 1'
#
loop_
_entity.id
_entity.type
_entity.pdbx_description
1 polymer ?
#
loop_
_entity_poly.entity_id
_entity_poly.type
_entity_poly.pdbx_seq_one_letter_code
_entity_poly.pdbx_strand_id
1 'polypeptide(L)'
;MTDIIPKRVILDTNVCLDLFVFKDPRWSVLLDELSNGQLQALTRADCRDEWLAVLSYPHLAARHESAEAVTALFDAHINCLVPVATGYKLPVCSDKDDQKFLEIARDTQAEVLITKDKALLKLARKMKQAGMFRIETPEQFLRTYVKECDKTASGVTKE
;
A
#
# COMPACT_ATOMS: atom_id res chain seq x y z
N MET A 1 -28.70 -5.35 0.53
CA MET A 1 -27.38 -5.45 -0.11
C MET A 1 -26.42 -4.47 0.54
N THR A 2 -25.44 -4.99 1.24
CA THR A 2 -24.46 -4.14 1.89
C THR A 2 -23.37 -3.77 0.90
N ASP A 3 -23.21 -2.48 0.67
CA ASP A 3 -22.10 -2.00 -0.13
C ASP A 3 -20.82 -2.18 0.68
N ILE A 4 -19.89 -2.95 0.12
CA ILE A 4 -18.60 -3.14 0.75
C ILE A 4 -17.75 -1.91 0.45
N ILE A 5 -17.42 -1.16 1.51
CA ILE A 5 -16.50 -0.04 1.39
C ILE A 5 -15.10 -0.61 1.48
N PRO A 6 -14.30 -0.58 0.39
CA PRO A 6 -12.96 -1.14 0.44
C PRO A 6 -12.07 -0.35 1.38
N LYS A 7 -11.18 -1.06 2.06
CA LYS A 7 -10.16 -0.41 2.89
C LYS A 7 -9.12 0.23 1.96
N ARG A 8 -8.81 1.48 2.22
CA ARG A 8 -7.80 2.22 1.45
C ARG A 8 -6.42 1.96 2.02
N VAL A 9 -5.51 1.57 1.15
CA VAL A 9 -4.13 1.29 1.54
C VAL A 9 -3.17 2.00 0.59
N ILE A 10 -1.99 2.36 1.11
CA ILE A 10 -0.90 2.86 0.31
C ILE A 10 0.19 1.80 0.32
N LEU A 11 0.72 1.49 -0.86
CA LEU A 11 1.79 0.50 -1.00
C LEU A 11 3.07 1.21 -1.39
N ASP A 12 4.11 1.05 -0.57
CA ASP A 12 5.45 1.53 -0.90
C ASP A 12 5.96 0.79 -2.15
N THR A 13 6.88 1.41 -2.87
CA THR A 13 7.45 0.84 -4.09
C THR A 13 8.00 -0.56 -3.90
N ASN A 14 8.68 -0.81 -2.78
CA ASN A 14 9.23 -2.14 -2.48
C ASN A 14 8.15 -3.21 -2.37
N VAL A 15 7.00 -2.87 -1.82
CA VAL A 15 5.86 -3.79 -1.73
C VAL A 15 5.28 -4.05 -3.12
N CYS A 16 5.19 -3.02 -3.94
CA CYS A 16 4.73 -3.15 -5.32
C CYS A 16 5.65 -4.07 -6.13
N LEU A 17 6.96 -3.97 -5.93
CA LEU A 17 7.92 -4.86 -6.58
C LEU A 17 7.68 -6.32 -6.20
N ASP A 18 7.44 -6.57 -4.90
CA ASP A 18 7.14 -7.92 -4.44
C ASP A 18 5.88 -8.50 -5.09
N LEU A 19 4.87 -7.66 -5.29
CA LEU A 19 3.60 -8.11 -5.86
C LEU A 19 3.65 -8.32 -7.36
N PHE A 20 4.25 -7.39 -8.10
CA PHE A 20 4.11 -7.34 -9.54
C PHE A 20 5.34 -7.83 -10.31
N VAL A 21 6.53 -7.70 -9.75
CA VAL A 21 7.77 -8.15 -10.39
C VAL A 21 8.19 -9.52 -9.87
N PHE A 22 8.37 -9.64 -8.56
CA PHE A 22 8.84 -10.87 -7.93
C PHE A 22 7.73 -11.90 -7.73
N LYS A 23 6.48 -11.45 -7.71
CA LYS A 23 5.30 -12.30 -7.51
C LYS A 23 5.46 -13.19 -6.28
N ASP A 24 5.84 -12.55 -5.19
CA ASP A 24 6.15 -13.22 -3.93
C ASP A 24 4.90 -13.92 -3.40
N PRO A 25 4.94 -15.27 -3.25
CA PRO A 25 3.76 -16.01 -2.81
C PRO A 25 3.33 -15.70 -1.39
N ARG A 26 4.21 -15.14 -0.56
CA ARG A 26 3.84 -14.74 0.81
C ARG A 26 2.75 -13.66 0.81
N TRP A 27 2.67 -12.87 -0.25
CA TRP A 27 1.74 -11.75 -0.34
C TRP A 27 0.59 -12.01 -1.32
N SER A 28 0.35 -13.26 -1.67
CA SER A 28 -0.73 -13.60 -2.61
C SER A 28 -2.10 -13.17 -2.10
N VAL A 29 -2.36 -13.24 -0.81
CA VAL A 29 -3.62 -12.79 -0.22
C VAL A 29 -3.82 -11.29 -0.45
N LEU A 30 -2.75 -10.50 -0.29
CA LEU A 30 -2.80 -9.06 -0.53
C LEU A 30 -3.19 -8.78 -1.99
N LEU A 31 -2.57 -9.48 -2.92
CA LEU A 31 -2.88 -9.30 -4.34
C LEU A 31 -4.32 -9.72 -4.66
N ASP A 32 -4.79 -10.83 -4.10
CA ASP A 32 -6.15 -11.31 -4.30
C ASP A 32 -7.18 -10.30 -3.78
N GLU A 33 -6.93 -9.72 -2.62
CA GLU A 33 -7.85 -8.75 -2.02
C GLU A 33 -7.88 -7.43 -2.82
N LEU A 34 -6.77 -7.05 -3.43
CA LEU A 34 -6.74 -5.92 -4.36
C LEU A 34 -7.54 -6.24 -5.63
N SER A 35 -7.41 -7.46 -6.13
CA SER A 35 -8.09 -7.89 -7.35
C SER A 35 -9.59 -7.99 -7.18
N ASN A 36 -10.06 -8.44 -5.99
CA ASN A 36 -11.50 -8.65 -5.74
C ASN A 36 -12.19 -7.40 -5.17
N GLY A 37 -11.47 -6.29 -4.97
CA GLY A 37 -12.06 -5.04 -4.54
C GLY A 37 -12.24 -4.88 -3.03
N GLN A 38 -11.78 -5.82 -2.22
CA GLN A 38 -11.85 -5.69 -0.76
C GLN A 38 -10.85 -4.66 -0.23
N LEU A 39 -9.73 -4.49 -0.94
CA LEU A 39 -8.74 -3.47 -0.67
C LEU A 39 -8.64 -2.55 -1.87
N GLN A 40 -8.45 -1.27 -1.62
CA GLN A 40 -8.23 -0.28 -2.66
C GLN A 40 -6.86 0.36 -2.42
N ALA A 41 -5.92 0.10 -3.32
CA ALA A 41 -4.60 0.72 -3.27
C ALA A 41 -4.63 2.02 -4.06
N LEU A 42 -4.03 3.06 -3.48
CA LEU A 42 -4.01 4.39 -4.05
C LEU A 42 -2.57 4.87 -4.18
N THR A 43 -2.32 5.70 -5.18
CA THR A 43 -1.02 6.31 -5.40
C THR A 43 -1.19 7.71 -5.99
N ARG A 44 -0.08 8.40 -6.14
CA ARG A 44 0.00 9.75 -6.70
C ARG A 44 1.06 9.72 -7.80
N ALA A 45 1.01 10.68 -8.71
CA ALA A 45 1.92 10.71 -9.85
C ALA A 45 3.40 10.57 -9.48
N ASP A 46 3.85 11.26 -8.43
CA ASP A 46 5.26 11.19 -8.01
C ASP A 46 5.64 9.81 -7.46
N CYS A 47 4.74 9.15 -6.77
CA CYS A 47 4.96 7.78 -6.28
C CYS A 47 4.99 6.79 -7.46
N ARG A 48 4.11 6.98 -8.44
CA ARG A 48 4.09 6.15 -9.64
C ARG A 48 5.36 6.38 -10.47
N ASP A 49 5.84 7.62 -10.54
CA ASP A 49 7.10 7.93 -11.24
C ASP A 49 8.28 7.19 -10.62
N GLU A 50 8.30 7.05 -9.30
CA GLU A 50 9.33 6.25 -8.62
C GLU A 50 9.26 4.78 -9.08
N TRP A 51 8.05 4.22 -9.18
CA TRP A 51 7.86 2.86 -9.71
C TRP A 51 8.48 2.72 -11.10
N LEU A 52 8.18 3.66 -11.99
CA LEU A 52 8.70 3.63 -13.34
C LEU A 52 10.24 3.74 -13.37
N ALA A 53 10.79 4.61 -12.54
CA ALA A 53 12.23 4.79 -12.45
C ALA A 53 12.93 3.53 -11.94
N VAL A 54 12.38 2.91 -10.91
CA VAL A 54 12.97 1.71 -10.29
C VAL A 54 12.94 0.54 -11.27
N LEU A 55 11.90 0.41 -12.08
CA LEU A 55 11.82 -0.66 -13.08
C LEU A 55 12.96 -0.61 -14.12
N SER A 56 13.51 0.57 -14.35
CA SER A 56 14.61 0.73 -15.30
C SER A 56 15.99 0.38 -14.73
N TYR A 57 16.09 0.13 -13.43
CA TYR A 57 17.37 -0.25 -12.81
C TYR A 57 17.83 -1.60 -13.39
N PRO A 58 19.12 -1.75 -13.75
CA PRO A 58 19.59 -2.97 -14.44
C PRO A 58 19.27 -4.28 -13.74
N HIS A 59 19.38 -4.31 -12.41
CA HIS A 59 19.11 -5.54 -11.66
C HIS A 59 17.63 -5.90 -11.64
N LEU A 60 16.75 -4.93 -11.83
CA LEU A 60 15.30 -5.16 -11.87
C LEU A 60 14.84 -5.41 -13.31
N ALA A 61 15.46 -4.73 -14.27
CA ALA A 61 15.14 -4.94 -15.68
C ALA A 61 15.36 -6.40 -16.11
N ALA A 62 16.30 -7.09 -15.48
CA ALA A 62 16.56 -8.50 -15.73
C ALA A 62 15.50 -9.44 -15.13
N ARG A 63 14.63 -8.93 -14.24
CA ARG A 63 13.65 -9.73 -13.51
C ARG A 63 12.25 -9.68 -14.10
N HIS A 64 12.02 -8.84 -15.10
CA HIS A 64 10.72 -8.75 -15.77
C HIS A 64 10.91 -8.72 -17.28
N GLU A 65 9.92 -9.22 -18.01
CA GLU A 65 9.99 -9.29 -19.48
C GLU A 65 9.77 -7.91 -20.12
N SER A 66 8.88 -7.10 -19.52
CA SER A 66 8.49 -5.83 -20.09
C SER A 66 8.05 -4.87 -19.00
N ALA A 67 8.68 -3.69 -18.96
CA ALA A 67 8.26 -2.63 -18.04
C ALA A 67 6.81 -2.22 -18.30
N GLU A 68 6.38 -2.25 -19.55
CA GLU A 68 5.00 -1.93 -19.92
C GLU A 68 4.01 -2.93 -19.34
N ALA A 69 4.31 -4.23 -19.43
CA ALA A 69 3.42 -5.27 -18.89
C ALA A 69 3.32 -5.20 -17.37
N VAL A 70 4.44 -4.98 -16.70
CA VAL A 70 4.46 -4.88 -15.23
C VAL A 70 3.73 -3.61 -14.78
N THR A 71 3.90 -2.51 -15.50
CA THR A 71 3.21 -1.26 -15.20
C THR A 71 1.71 -1.38 -15.46
N ALA A 72 1.31 -2.16 -16.46
CA ALA A 72 -0.11 -2.44 -16.68
C ALA A 72 -0.73 -3.17 -15.48
N LEU A 73 0.01 -4.11 -14.88
CA LEU A 73 -0.43 -4.78 -13.65
C LEU A 73 -0.56 -3.80 -12.49
N PHE A 74 0.44 -2.93 -12.34
CA PHE A 74 0.41 -1.88 -11.32
C PHE A 74 -0.84 -1.02 -11.50
N ASP A 75 -1.07 -0.52 -12.70
CA ASP A 75 -2.22 0.37 -12.97
C ASP A 75 -3.56 -0.35 -12.84
N ALA A 76 -3.60 -1.65 -13.06
CA ALA A 76 -4.82 -2.44 -12.90
C ALA A 76 -5.20 -2.62 -11.42
N HIS A 77 -4.23 -2.55 -10.52
CA HIS A 77 -4.44 -2.81 -9.09
C HIS A 77 -4.33 -1.57 -8.21
N ILE A 78 -3.73 -0.49 -8.71
CA ILE A 78 -3.46 0.72 -7.93
C ILE A 78 -4.00 1.93 -8.66
N ASN A 79 -4.89 2.67 -8.02
CA ASN A 79 -5.49 3.87 -8.61
C ASN A 79 -4.61 5.08 -8.36
N CYS A 80 -4.22 5.74 -9.46
CA CYS A 80 -3.44 6.97 -9.37
C CYS A 80 -4.39 8.17 -9.27
N LEU A 81 -4.27 8.93 -8.19
CA LEU A 81 -5.16 10.04 -7.87
C LEU A 81 -4.42 11.37 -7.84
N VAL A 82 -5.18 12.44 -7.92
CA VAL A 82 -4.71 13.80 -7.65
C VAL A 82 -5.45 14.25 -6.38
N PRO A 83 -4.99 13.83 -5.20
CA PRO A 83 -5.70 14.14 -3.97
C PRO A 83 -5.53 15.61 -3.58
N VAL A 84 -6.53 16.13 -2.87
CA VAL A 84 -6.46 17.46 -2.31
C VAL A 84 -5.65 17.39 -1.01
N ALA A 85 -4.63 18.24 -0.88
CA ALA A 85 -3.82 18.29 0.34
C ALA A 85 -4.69 18.72 1.53
N THR A 86 -4.69 17.91 2.60
CA THR A 86 -5.53 18.18 3.76
C THR A 86 -4.94 19.19 4.73
N GLY A 87 -3.63 19.43 4.65
CA GLY A 87 -2.95 20.38 5.54
C GLY A 87 -2.61 19.83 6.92
N TYR A 88 -2.98 18.60 7.25
CA TYR A 88 -2.57 18.00 8.52
C TYR A 88 -1.07 17.82 8.54
N LYS A 89 -0.47 18.17 9.68
CA LYS A 89 0.97 18.12 9.82
C LYS A 89 1.47 16.69 9.95
N LEU A 90 2.51 16.37 9.17
CA LEU A 90 3.16 15.07 9.17
C LEU A 90 4.53 15.17 9.81
N PRO A 91 5.02 14.09 10.44
CA PRO A 91 6.43 14.03 10.83
C PRO A 91 7.29 14.00 9.58
N VAL A 92 8.55 14.43 9.71
CA VAL A 92 9.50 14.41 8.61
C VAL A 92 10.18 13.04 8.61
N CYS A 93 10.10 12.34 7.46
CA CYS A 93 10.77 11.07 7.29
C CYS A 93 12.28 11.30 7.14
N SER A 94 13.09 10.43 7.75
CA SER A 94 14.56 10.54 7.64
C SER A 94 15.02 10.31 6.20
N ASP A 95 14.27 9.60 5.40
CA ASP A 95 14.48 9.48 3.96
C ASP A 95 13.50 10.41 3.25
N LYS A 96 14.03 11.44 2.60
CA LYS A 96 13.22 12.45 1.92
C LYS A 96 12.38 11.86 0.78
N ASP A 97 12.90 10.82 0.13
CA ASP A 97 12.21 10.19 -0.99
C ASP A 97 10.94 9.45 -0.55
N ASP A 98 10.85 9.12 0.74
CA ASP A 98 9.70 8.40 1.29
C ASP A 98 8.59 9.32 1.81
N GLN A 99 8.89 10.61 1.97
CA GLN A 99 7.91 11.57 2.51
C GLN A 99 6.62 11.58 1.70
N LYS A 100 6.70 11.40 0.38
CA LYS A 100 5.53 11.40 -0.50
C LYS A 100 4.52 10.31 -0.15
N PHE A 101 4.97 9.19 0.39
CA PHE A 101 4.08 8.10 0.81
C PHE A 101 3.28 8.49 2.04
N LEU A 102 3.87 9.23 2.96
CA LEU A 102 3.15 9.78 4.12
C LEU A 102 2.10 10.79 3.66
N GLU A 103 2.45 11.61 2.69
CA GLU A 103 1.56 12.63 2.16
C GLU A 103 0.33 12.01 1.49
N ILE A 104 0.53 11.01 0.63
CA ILE A 104 -0.61 10.38 -0.06
C ILE A 104 -1.49 9.62 0.94
N ALA A 105 -0.91 8.99 1.95
CA ALA A 105 -1.69 8.31 2.98
C ALA A 105 -2.57 9.30 3.76
N ARG A 106 -2.01 10.44 4.11
CA ARG A 106 -2.76 11.51 4.77
C ARG A 106 -3.90 12.03 3.88
N ASP A 107 -3.56 12.37 2.63
CA ASP A 107 -4.48 13.10 1.75
C ASP A 107 -5.62 12.22 1.21
N THR A 108 -5.42 10.91 1.15
CA THR A 108 -6.48 9.97 0.74
C THR A 108 -7.22 9.38 1.94
N GLN A 109 -6.81 9.72 3.15
CA GLN A 109 -7.36 9.11 4.37
C GLN A 109 -7.24 7.59 4.36
N ALA A 110 -6.08 7.10 3.91
CA ALA A 110 -5.82 5.67 3.92
C ALA A 110 -5.78 5.13 5.35
N GLU A 111 -6.17 3.88 5.52
CA GLU A 111 -6.09 3.22 6.83
C GLU A 111 -4.66 2.84 7.18
N VAL A 112 -3.89 2.41 6.17
CA VAL A 112 -2.55 1.90 6.42
C VAL A 112 -1.63 2.17 5.24
N LEU A 113 -0.39 2.50 5.56
CA LEU A 113 0.74 2.55 4.63
C LEU A 113 1.54 1.27 4.83
N ILE A 114 1.59 0.44 3.80
CA ILE A 114 2.28 -0.84 3.86
C ILE A 114 3.67 -0.68 3.26
N THR A 115 4.69 -0.95 4.04
CA THR A 115 6.07 -0.72 3.66
C THR A 115 7.02 -1.72 4.33
N LYS A 116 8.18 -1.91 3.72
CA LYS A 116 9.29 -2.64 4.34
C LYS A 116 10.44 -1.71 4.72
N ASP A 117 10.30 -0.41 4.42
CA ASP A 117 11.35 0.57 4.66
C ASP A 117 11.42 0.97 6.13
N LYS A 118 12.60 0.83 6.71
CA LYS A 118 12.82 1.15 8.13
C LYS A 118 12.57 2.61 8.45
N ALA A 119 12.88 3.52 7.52
CA ALA A 119 12.68 4.95 7.73
C ALA A 119 11.20 5.29 7.94
N LEU A 120 10.31 4.63 7.20
CA LEU A 120 8.87 4.79 7.38
C LEU A 120 8.37 4.04 8.61
N LEU A 121 8.85 2.82 8.83
CA LEU A 121 8.41 2.01 9.98
C LEU A 121 8.74 2.66 11.32
N LYS A 122 9.81 3.44 11.40
CA LYS A 122 10.15 4.21 12.61
C LYS A 122 9.07 5.19 13.01
N LEU A 123 8.26 5.63 12.06
CA LEU A 123 7.20 6.60 12.31
C LEU A 123 5.86 5.95 12.68
N ALA A 124 5.78 4.63 12.68
CA ALA A 124 4.53 3.89 12.90
C ALA A 124 3.86 4.26 14.21
N ARG A 125 4.63 4.30 15.31
CA ARG A 125 4.10 4.62 16.63
C ARG A 125 3.56 6.04 16.69
N LYS A 126 4.31 6.98 16.12
CA LYS A 126 3.94 8.39 16.10
C LYS A 126 2.66 8.62 15.32
N MET A 127 2.52 7.97 14.17
CA MET A 127 1.32 8.09 13.35
C MET A 127 0.11 7.46 14.02
N LYS A 128 0.29 6.34 14.72
CA LYS A 128 -0.78 5.71 15.48
C LYS A 128 -1.25 6.62 16.62
N GLN A 129 -0.31 7.24 17.32
CA GLN A 129 -0.65 8.17 18.42
C GLN A 129 -1.38 9.40 17.90
N ALA A 130 -1.05 9.85 16.69
CA ALA A 130 -1.73 10.98 16.06
C ALA A 130 -3.12 10.61 15.53
N GLY A 131 -3.48 9.33 15.53
CA GLY A 131 -4.79 8.88 15.06
C GLY A 131 -5.00 9.02 13.56
N MET A 132 -3.92 9.06 12.75
CA MET A 132 -4.03 9.27 11.32
C MET A 132 -4.13 7.94 10.58
N PHE A 133 -3.01 7.32 10.28
CA PHE A 133 -2.99 6.02 9.61
C PHE A 133 -1.93 5.15 10.27
N ARG A 134 -2.04 3.84 10.04
CA ARG A 134 -1.04 2.90 10.54
C ARG A 134 0.07 2.75 9.51
N ILE A 135 1.26 2.43 9.96
CA ILE A 135 2.39 2.05 9.09
C ILE A 135 2.77 0.63 9.49
N GLU A 136 2.65 -0.30 8.55
CA GLU A 136 2.85 -1.72 8.83
C GLU A 136 3.63 -2.40 7.71
N THR A 137 4.35 -3.47 8.06
CA THR A 137 4.92 -4.36 7.05
C THR A 137 3.80 -5.19 6.42
N PRO A 138 4.01 -5.76 5.22
CA PRO A 138 3.01 -6.64 4.63
C PRO A 138 2.62 -7.79 5.55
N GLU A 139 3.58 -8.35 6.28
CA GLU A 139 3.33 -9.42 7.23
C GLU A 139 2.43 -8.98 8.38
N GLN A 140 2.72 -7.84 8.98
CA GLN A 140 1.90 -7.28 10.06
C GLN A 140 0.49 -6.97 9.56
N PHE A 141 0.40 -6.37 8.40
CA PHE A 141 -0.89 -6.02 7.80
C PHE A 141 -1.75 -7.26 7.59
N LEU A 142 -1.21 -8.29 6.95
CA LEU A 142 -1.97 -9.50 6.66
C LEU A 142 -2.38 -10.24 7.93
N ARG A 143 -1.52 -10.27 8.93
CA ARG A 143 -1.85 -10.90 10.21
C ARG A 143 -3.06 -10.24 10.86
N THR A 144 -3.10 -8.92 10.89
CA THR A 144 -4.21 -8.15 11.45
C THR A 144 -5.45 -8.27 10.57
N TYR A 145 -5.27 -8.18 9.26
CA TYR A 145 -6.36 -8.23 8.29
C TYR A 145 -7.10 -9.57 8.34
N VAL A 146 -6.37 -10.67 8.38
CA VAL A 146 -6.97 -12.00 8.46
C VAL A 146 -7.76 -12.16 9.77
N LYS A 147 -7.22 -11.67 10.90
CA LYS A 147 -7.93 -11.70 12.18
C LYS A 147 -9.22 -10.88 12.15
N GLU A 148 -9.20 -9.71 11.53
CA GLU A 148 -10.39 -8.88 11.40
C GLU A 148 -11.46 -9.56 10.55
N CYS A 149 -11.08 -10.19 9.46
CA CYS A 149 -11.99 -10.94 8.61
C CYS A 149 -12.60 -12.12 9.34
N ASP A 150 -11.80 -12.86 10.10
CA ASP A 150 -12.28 -14.00 10.91
C ASP A 150 -13.26 -13.54 11.97
N LYS A 151 -12.99 -12.44 12.65
CA LYS A 151 -13.90 -11.89 13.66
C LYS A 151 -15.24 -11.48 13.05
N THR A 152 -15.21 -10.87 11.88
CA THR A 152 -16.43 -10.47 11.18
C THR A 152 -17.26 -11.69 10.79
N ALA A 153 -16.60 -12.72 10.25
CA ALA A 153 -17.27 -13.96 9.88
C ALA A 153 -17.86 -14.65 11.10
N SER A 154 -17.11 -14.71 12.21
CA SER A 154 -17.59 -15.30 13.46
C SER A 154 -18.77 -14.53 14.05
N GLY A 155 -18.74 -13.20 13.97
CA GLY A 155 -19.82 -12.35 14.44
C GLY A 155 -21.12 -12.58 13.67
N VAL A 156 -21.02 -12.77 12.36
CA VAL A 156 -22.17 -13.02 11.50
C VAL A 156 -22.79 -14.38 11.80
N THR A 157 -21.99 -15.39 12.06
CA THR A 157 -22.48 -16.75 12.32
C THR A 157 -23.11 -16.93 13.69
N LYS A 158 -22.88 -16.04 14.64
CA LYS A 158 -23.44 -16.13 15.98
C LYS A 158 -24.85 -15.55 16.12
N GLU A 159 -25.30 -14.88 15.11
CA GLU A 159 -26.67 -14.38 15.07
C GLU A 159 -27.61 -15.45 14.50
#